data_1c657ba45746aa8093ea2112fd3d8690
#
_entry.id   1c657ba45746aa8093ea2112fd3d8690
#
_cell.length_a   1.000
_cell.length_b   1.000
_cell.length_c   1.000
_cell.angle_alpha   90.00
_cell.angle_beta   90.00
_cell.angle_gamma   90.00
#
_symmetry.space_group_name_H-M   'P 1'
#
loop_
_entity.id
_entity.type
_entity.pdbx_description
1 polymer ?
#
loop_
_entity_poly.entity_id
_entity_poly.type
_entity_poly.pdbx_seq_one_letter_code
_entity_poly.pdbx_strand_id
1 'polypeptide(L)'
;MPIVTALDEALLLERARTCDPQALSQVYDLYTARIHSYIYHRVGDAILAEDLTGQVFLRMLEAIRSDHAWTSSFSGWIYRIAHNLVVDHFRRRSRGSQVGLDEAPDMPSERHDPVDSAEQRLAEDHLRAAITRLTEEQAQVVSLRFLEEKSIAEVAQIIGKSEGAVKALQYRAVIALRRIMDGEQ
;
A
#
# COMPACT_ATOMS: atom_id res chain seq x y z
N MET A 1 -22.86 4.93 1.48
CA MET A 1 -22.19 4.05 0.50
C MET A 1 -22.94 2.74 0.46
N PRO A 2 -23.41 2.23 -0.69
CA PRO A 2 -23.98 0.89 -0.76
C PRO A 2 -22.94 -0.11 -0.36
N ILE A 3 -23.30 -1.05 0.51
CA ILE A 3 -22.45 -2.18 0.91
C ILE A 3 -22.34 -3.08 -0.33
N VAL A 4 -21.23 -3.02 -1.04
CA VAL A 4 -20.95 -3.96 -2.15
C VAL A 4 -20.79 -5.34 -1.51
N THR A 5 -21.66 -6.26 -1.87
CA THR A 5 -21.54 -7.63 -1.37
C THR A 5 -20.39 -8.35 -2.07
N ALA A 6 -19.83 -9.39 -1.46
CA ALA A 6 -18.76 -10.18 -2.08
C ALA A 6 -19.17 -10.77 -3.46
N LEU A 7 -20.47 -11.02 -3.66
CA LEU A 7 -21.00 -11.48 -4.94
C LEU A 7 -21.00 -10.37 -5.99
N ASP A 8 -21.36 -9.14 -5.58
CA ASP A 8 -21.33 -7.97 -6.47
C ASP A 8 -19.91 -7.64 -6.91
N GLU A 9 -18.95 -7.74 -6.00
CA GLU A 9 -17.53 -7.55 -6.31
C GLU A 9 -17.01 -8.60 -7.31
N ALA A 10 -17.38 -9.87 -7.16
CA ALA A 10 -16.97 -10.93 -8.07
C ALA A 10 -17.49 -10.67 -9.50
N LEU A 11 -18.76 -10.30 -9.64
CA LEU A 11 -19.36 -9.95 -10.94
C LEU A 11 -18.72 -8.72 -11.55
N LEU A 12 -18.40 -7.70 -10.74
CA LEU A 12 -17.70 -6.51 -11.18
C LEU A 12 -16.31 -6.85 -11.75
N LEU A 13 -15.57 -7.70 -11.04
CA LEU A 13 -14.22 -8.11 -11.44
C LEU A 13 -14.22 -8.95 -12.72
N GLU A 14 -15.23 -9.81 -12.93
CA GLU A 14 -15.36 -10.55 -14.19
C GLU A 14 -15.63 -9.61 -15.37
N ARG A 15 -16.47 -8.59 -15.21
CA ARG A 15 -16.67 -7.56 -16.24
C ARG A 15 -15.41 -6.75 -16.50
N ALA A 16 -14.66 -6.40 -15.44
CA ALA A 16 -13.39 -5.68 -15.58
C ALA A 16 -12.37 -6.49 -16.39
N ARG A 17 -12.34 -7.83 -16.27
CA ARG A 17 -11.48 -8.70 -17.07
C ARG A 17 -11.77 -8.62 -18.57
N THR A 18 -13.00 -8.36 -18.95
CA THR A 18 -13.39 -8.18 -20.36
C THR A 18 -13.21 -6.75 -20.86
N CYS A 19 -12.47 -5.92 -20.13
CA CYS A 19 -12.22 -4.51 -20.44
C CYS A 19 -13.50 -3.65 -20.50
N ASP A 20 -14.56 -4.01 -19.74
CA ASP A 20 -15.76 -3.17 -19.62
C ASP A 20 -15.40 -1.83 -18.96
N PRO A 21 -15.57 -0.67 -19.65
CA PRO A 21 -15.13 0.62 -19.13
C PRO A 21 -15.85 1.02 -17.83
N GLN A 22 -17.12 0.67 -17.68
CA GLN A 22 -17.89 0.99 -16.47
C GLN A 22 -17.40 0.15 -15.29
N ALA A 23 -17.11 -1.13 -15.52
CA ALA A 23 -16.56 -2.00 -14.48
C ALA A 23 -15.16 -1.56 -14.07
N LEU A 24 -14.30 -1.17 -15.00
CA LEU A 24 -12.97 -0.64 -14.72
C LEU A 24 -13.02 0.65 -13.90
N SER A 25 -13.97 1.57 -14.20
CA SER A 25 -14.18 2.77 -13.40
C SER A 25 -14.60 2.44 -11.97
N GLN A 26 -15.54 1.50 -11.79
CA GLN A 26 -15.98 1.08 -10.47
C GLN A 26 -14.86 0.39 -9.66
N VAL A 27 -14.03 -0.42 -10.30
CA VAL A 27 -12.83 -1.01 -9.66
C VAL A 27 -11.85 0.08 -9.23
N TYR A 28 -11.63 1.09 -10.07
CA TYR A 28 -10.82 2.24 -9.73
C TYR A 28 -11.36 2.95 -8.47
N ASP A 29 -12.65 3.28 -8.44
CA ASP A 29 -13.30 3.97 -7.32
C ASP A 29 -13.21 3.15 -6.01
N LEU A 30 -13.38 1.82 -6.10
CA LEU A 30 -13.30 0.93 -4.94
C LEU A 30 -11.91 0.81 -4.33
N TYR A 31 -10.86 0.85 -5.16
CA TYR A 31 -9.51 0.50 -4.73
C TYR A 31 -8.56 1.70 -4.62
N THR A 32 -8.84 2.84 -5.28
CA THR A 32 -7.93 3.99 -5.33
C THR A 32 -7.55 4.49 -3.93
N ALA A 33 -8.53 4.77 -3.07
CA ALA A 33 -8.26 5.30 -1.75
C ALA A 33 -7.40 4.33 -0.90
N ARG A 34 -7.67 3.03 -0.98
CA ARG A 34 -6.95 1.99 -0.24
C ARG A 34 -5.53 1.81 -0.75
N ILE A 35 -5.33 1.75 -2.08
CA ILE A 35 -4.00 1.64 -2.68
C ILE A 35 -3.18 2.90 -2.41
N HIS A 36 -3.79 4.09 -2.52
CA HIS A 36 -3.14 5.35 -2.17
C HIS A 36 -2.71 5.37 -0.70
N SER A 37 -3.61 5.01 0.23
CA SER A 37 -3.30 4.92 1.66
C SER A 37 -2.12 3.97 1.93
N TYR A 38 -2.16 2.76 1.35
CA TYR A 38 -1.05 1.80 1.47
C TYR A 38 0.28 2.38 1.00
N ILE A 39 0.30 3.00 -0.19
CA ILE A 39 1.53 3.59 -0.75
C ILE A 39 1.98 4.77 0.11
N TYR A 40 1.07 5.66 0.50
CA TYR A 40 1.38 6.85 1.30
C TYR A 40 1.99 6.50 2.66
N HIS A 41 1.45 5.50 3.36
CA HIS A 41 2.05 5.01 4.60
C HIS A 41 3.46 4.43 4.41
N ARG A 42 3.82 4.06 3.19
CA ARG A 42 5.13 3.49 2.87
C ARG A 42 6.15 4.54 2.44
N VAL A 43 5.74 5.51 1.62
CA VAL A 43 6.66 6.49 1.03
C VAL A 43 6.70 7.80 1.81
N GLY A 44 5.63 8.15 2.55
CA GLY A 44 5.53 9.36 3.35
C GLY A 44 5.36 10.66 2.55
N ASP A 45 5.28 10.58 1.22
CA ASP A 45 5.16 11.70 0.30
C ASP A 45 3.84 11.57 -0.47
N ALA A 46 2.97 12.58 -0.36
CA ALA A 46 1.63 12.54 -0.95
C ALA A 46 1.66 12.63 -2.49
N ILE A 47 2.56 13.44 -3.04
CA ILE A 47 2.69 13.59 -4.50
C ILE A 47 3.20 12.29 -5.12
N LEU A 48 4.23 11.72 -4.51
CA LEU A 48 4.77 10.42 -4.93
C LEU A 48 3.73 9.30 -4.77
N ALA A 49 2.95 9.30 -3.69
CA ALA A 49 1.90 8.31 -3.48
C ALA A 49 0.81 8.39 -4.54
N GLU A 50 0.43 9.61 -4.94
CA GLU A 50 -0.53 9.83 -6.02
C GLU A 50 0.00 9.32 -7.36
N ASP A 51 1.25 9.65 -7.72
CA ASP A 51 1.91 9.18 -8.94
C ASP A 51 2.02 7.64 -8.98
N LEU A 52 2.51 7.03 -7.91
CA LEU A 52 2.61 5.57 -7.81
C LEU A 52 1.23 4.89 -7.86
N THR A 53 0.20 5.51 -7.27
CA THR A 53 -1.17 5.00 -7.37
C THR A 53 -1.65 5.01 -8.82
N GLY A 54 -1.45 6.09 -9.55
CA GLY A 54 -1.73 6.15 -10.99
C GLY A 54 -1.00 5.05 -11.77
N GLN A 55 0.27 4.82 -11.47
CA GLN A 55 1.06 3.75 -12.09
C GLN A 55 0.51 2.34 -11.76
N VAL A 56 -0.03 2.10 -10.56
CA VAL A 56 -0.69 0.81 -10.23
C VAL A 56 -1.84 0.54 -11.18
N PHE A 57 -2.73 1.51 -11.37
CA PHE A 57 -3.90 1.33 -12.24
C PHE A 57 -3.54 1.25 -13.72
N LEU A 58 -2.51 1.97 -14.16
CA LEU A 58 -1.98 1.80 -15.52
C LEU A 58 -1.45 0.38 -15.74
N ARG A 59 -0.63 -0.15 -14.84
CA ARG A 59 -0.15 -1.55 -14.92
C ARG A 59 -1.28 -2.56 -14.83
N MET A 60 -2.31 -2.29 -14.02
CA MET A 60 -3.52 -3.10 -13.97
C MET A 60 -4.19 -3.18 -15.36
N LEU A 61 -4.41 -2.04 -16.01
CA LEU A 61 -5.04 -1.98 -17.34
C LEU A 61 -4.20 -2.68 -18.42
N GLU A 62 -2.88 -2.49 -18.40
CA GLU A 62 -1.95 -3.16 -19.32
C GLU A 62 -1.99 -4.67 -19.14
N ALA A 63 -2.01 -5.17 -17.91
CA ALA A 63 -2.08 -6.59 -17.62
C ALA A 63 -3.41 -7.21 -18.06
N ILE A 64 -4.53 -6.52 -17.83
CA ILE A 64 -5.86 -6.96 -18.29
C ILE A 64 -5.89 -7.07 -19.82
N ARG A 65 -5.39 -6.06 -20.53
CA ARG A 65 -5.35 -6.02 -22.00
C ARG A 65 -4.46 -7.09 -22.62
N SER A 66 -3.40 -7.49 -21.93
CA SER A 66 -2.45 -8.51 -22.39
C SER A 66 -2.75 -9.92 -21.84
N ASP A 67 -3.96 -10.15 -21.32
CA ASP A 67 -4.40 -11.42 -20.74
C ASP A 67 -3.52 -11.96 -19.60
N HIS A 68 -2.88 -11.02 -18.88
CA HIS A 68 -2.08 -11.31 -17.69
C HIS A 68 -2.77 -10.80 -16.40
N ALA A 69 -4.10 -10.82 -16.39
CA ALA A 69 -4.91 -10.46 -15.22
C ALA A 69 -4.69 -11.45 -14.05
N TRP A 70 -5.29 -11.15 -12.93
CA TRP A 70 -5.22 -12.02 -11.74
C TRP A 70 -5.78 -13.43 -11.98
N THR A 71 -5.13 -14.43 -11.40
CA THR A 71 -5.58 -15.84 -11.44
C THR A 71 -6.19 -16.32 -10.11
N SER A 72 -6.03 -15.54 -9.04
CA SER A 72 -6.54 -15.85 -7.70
C SER A 72 -7.33 -14.66 -7.15
N SER A 73 -6.87 -14.02 -6.08
CA SER A 73 -7.49 -12.84 -5.51
C SER A 73 -7.08 -11.57 -6.26
N PHE A 74 -8.06 -10.80 -6.74
CA PHE A 74 -7.81 -9.46 -7.32
C PHE A 74 -7.14 -8.54 -6.31
N SER A 75 -7.67 -8.49 -5.08
CA SER A 75 -7.11 -7.69 -4.02
C SER A 75 -5.62 -8.04 -3.78
N GLY A 76 -5.28 -9.32 -3.62
CA GLY A 76 -3.88 -9.73 -3.48
C GLY A 76 -3.01 -9.34 -4.67
N TRP A 77 -3.55 -9.42 -5.88
CA TRP A 77 -2.82 -9.09 -7.10
C TRP A 77 -2.56 -7.59 -7.26
N ILE A 78 -3.56 -6.72 -7.03
CA ILE A 78 -3.38 -5.26 -7.15
C ILE A 78 -2.44 -4.72 -6.07
N TYR A 79 -2.52 -5.25 -4.83
CA TYR A 79 -1.56 -4.91 -3.79
C TYR A 79 -0.14 -5.40 -4.10
N ARG A 80 0.02 -6.51 -4.83
CA ARG A 80 1.35 -6.94 -5.32
C ARG A 80 1.91 -5.97 -6.34
N ILE A 81 1.09 -5.41 -7.24
CA ILE A 81 1.52 -4.36 -8.17
C ILE A 81 1.99 -3.13 -7.38
N ALA A 82 1.20 -2.66 -6.42
CA ALA A 82 1.54 -1.52 -5.57
C ALA A 82 2.83 -1.78 -4.77
N HIS A 83 2.95 -2.96 -4.15
CA HIS A 83 4.14 -3.39 -3.44
C HIS A 83 5.40 -3.32 -4.32
N ASN A 84 5.36 -3.90 -5.51
CA ASN A 84 6.50 -3.91 -6.42
C ASN A 84 6.93 -2.50 -6.82
N LEU A 85 5.97 -1.58 -7.06
CA LEU A 85 6.28 -0.19 -7.37
C LEU A 85 6.97 0.53 -6.21
N VAL A 86 6.51 0.33 -4.98
CA VAL A 86 7.13 0.89 -3.77
C VAL A 86 8.55 0.34 -3.57
N VAL A 87 8.74 -0.99 -3.71
CA VAL A 87 10.07 -1.63 -3.63
C VAL A 87 11.02 -1.09 -4.70
N ASP A 88 10.54 -0.99 -5.94
CA ASP A 88 11.33 -0.44 -7.05
C ASP A 88 11.72 1.02 -6.80
N HIS A 89 10.83 1.83 -6.20
CA HIS A 89 11.13 3.20 -5.81
C HIS A 89 12.28 3.25 -4.80
N PHE A 90 12.18 2.53 -3.68
CA PHE A 90 13.25 2.50 -2.66
C PHE A 90 14.57 1.96 -3.21
N ARG A 91 14.52 0.94 -4.07
CA ARG A 91 15.71 0.37 -4.71
C ARG A 91 16.41 1.36 -5.64
N ARG A 92 15.67 2.18 -6.39
CA ARG A 92 16.22 3.25 -7.22
C ARG A 92 16.84 4.35 -6.36
N ARG A 93 16.15 4.79 -5.30
CA ARG A 93 16.63 5.79 -4.35
C ARG A 93 17.93 5.34 -3.67
N SER A 94 18.01 4.10 -3.21
CA SER A 94 19.21 3.53 -2.61
C SER A 94 20.40 3.49 -3.58
N ARG A 95 20.16 3.25 -4.88
CA ARG A 95 21.21 3.28 -5.91
C ARG A 95 21.60 4.70 -6.28
N GLY A 96 20.68 5.64 -6.29
CA GLY A 96 20.93 7.06 -6.56
C GLY A 96 21.64 7.77 -5.41
N SER A 97 21.43 7.35 -4.17
CA SER A 97 22.08 7.90 -2.97
C SER A 97 23.58 7.60 -2.88
N GLN A 98 24.12 6.74 -3.72
CA GLN A 98 25.59 6.58 -3.87
C GLN A 98 26.23 7.73 -4.68
N VAL A 99 25.47 8.69 -5.20
CA VAL A 99 25.94 9.78 -6.08
C VAL A 99 25.50 11.19 -5.62
N GLY A 100 25.01 11.38 -4.41
CA GLY A 100 24.66 12.72 -3.95
C GLY A 100 24.02 12.73 -2.56
N LEU A 101 24.65 13.45 -1.64
CA LEU A 101 24.07 13.89 -0.38
C LEU A 101 22.99 14.93 -0.65
N ASP A 102 21.98 14.95 0.22
CA ASP A 102 20.94 15.95 0.42
C ASP A 102 19.67 15.76 -0.40
N GLU A 103 18.69 15.13 0.31
CA GLU A 103 17.33 15.66 0.32
C GLU A 103 16.60 15.06 1.53
N ALA A 104 16.35 15.93 2.53
CA ALA A 104 15.46 15.66 3.63
C ALA A 104 14.02 15.48 3.10
N PRO A 105 13.20 14.60 3.68
CA PRO A 105 11.83 14.45 3.23
C PRO A 105 11.05 15.75 3.49
N ASP A 106 10.47 16.29 2.42
CA ASP A 106 9.56 17.43 2.49
C ASP A 106 8.34 17.09 3.37
N MET A 107 7.91 18.10 4.11
CA MET A 107 6.79 18.03 5.05
C MET A 107 5.47 17.68 4.33
N PRO A 108 4.56 16.96 4.99
CA PRO A 108 3.33 16.46 4.37
C PRO A 108 2.41 17.61 3.93
N SER A 109 1.94 17.56 2.68
CA SER A 109 0.86 18.43 2.22
C SER A 109 -0.48 17.94 2.79
N GLU A 110 -1.17 18.84 3.47
CA GLU A 110 -2.46 18.61 4.10
C GLU A 110 -3.54 18.28 3.07
N ARG A 111 -4.08 17.06 3.10
CA ARG A 111 -5.43 16.81 2.58
C ARG A 111 -6.41 16.97 3.73
N HIS A 112 -7.26 17.97 3.61
CA HIS A 112 -8.35 18.26 4.53
C HIS A 112 -9.47 17.23 4.37
N ASP A 113 -9.62 16.35 5.37
CA ASP A 113 -10.88 15.71 5.67
C ASP A 113 -11.45 16.38 6.93
N PRO A 114 -12.65 17.00 6.88
CA PRO A 114 -13.10 17.90 7.93
C PRO A 114 -13.66 17.23 9.20
N VAL A 115 -13.61 15.89 9.31
CA VAL A 115 -14.28 15.16 10.40
C VAL A 115 -13.33 14.62 11.47
N ASP A 116 -12.03 14.55 11.22
CA ASP A 116 -11.07 14.01 12.20
C ASP A 116 -10.63 15.06 13.21
N SER A 117 -10.65 14.69 14.49
CA SER A 117 -10.12 15.53 15.56
C SER A 117 -8.62 15.79 15.37
N ALA A 118 -8.11 16.95 15.81
CA ALA A 118 -6.68 17.27 15.70
C ALA A 118 -5.80 16.21 16.40
N GLU A 119 -6.29 15.58 17.45
CA GLU A 119 -5.61 14.50 18.17
C GLU A 119 -5.47 13.23 17.31
N GLN A 120 -6.51 12.88 16.54
CA GLN A 120 -6.48 11.70 15.68
C GLN A 120 -5.49 11.87 14.52
N ARG A 121 -5.46 13.06 13.91
CA ARG A 121 -4.45 13.40 12.88
C ARG A 121 -3.03 13.34 13.40
N LEU A 122 -2.79 13.89 14.58
CA LEU A 122 -1.47 13.83 15.23
C LEU A 122 -1.04 12.38 15.48
N ALA A 123 -1.95 11.52 15.95
CA ALA A 123 -1.69 10.10 16.17
C ALA A 123 -1.39 9.35 14.85
N GLU A 124 -2.10 9.66 13.77
CA GLU A 124 -1.87 9.09 12.44
C GLU A 124 -0.51 9.53 11.87
N ASP A 125 -0.14 10.79 12.02
CA ASP A 125 1.15 11.32 11.60
C ASP A 125 2.30 10.68 12.38
N HIS A 126 2.14 10.52 13.71
CA HIS A 126 3.11 9.82 14.54
C HIS A 126 3.27 8.35 14.12
N LEU A 127 2.17 7.66 13.87
CA LEU A 127 2.21 6.27 13.40
C LEU A 127 2.91 6.17 12.03
N ARG A 128 2.60 7.07 11.11
CA ARG A 128 3.25 7.12 9.78
C ARG A 128 4.75 7.35 9.93
N ALA A 129 5.15 8.35 10.71
CA ALA A 129 6.57 8.63 10.99
C ALA A 129 7.27 7.42 11.64
N ALA A 130 6.58 6.68 12.49
CA ALA A 130 7.12 5.44 13.07
C ALA A 130 7.27 4.32 12.03
N ILE A 131 6.30 4.15 11.13
CA ILE A 131 6.36 3.15 10.05
C ILE A 131 7.54 3.44 9.10
N THR A 132 7.81 4.70 8.74
CA THR A 132 8.94 5.04 7.87
C THR A 132 10.31 4.76 8.50
N ARG A 133 10.40 4.63 9.82
CA ARG A 133 11.63 4.24 10.55
C ARG A 133 11.84 2.72 10.66
N LEU A 134 10.85 1.92 10.30
CA LEU A 134 10.99 0.47 10.23
C LEU A 134 11.85 0.06 9.03
N THR A 135 12.39 -1.18 9.05
CA THR A 135 12.96 -1.75 7.84
C THR A 135 11.86 -1.91 6.78
N GLU A 136 12.25 -1.91 5.51
CA GLU A 136 11.30 -2.04 4.39
C GLU A 136 10.35 -3.24 4.57
N GLU A 137 10.89 -4.43 4.88
CA GLU A 137 10.09 -5.64 5.09
C GLU A 137 9.16 -5.55 6.31
N GLN A 138 9.60 -4.90 7.39
CA GLN A 138 8.77 -4.68 8.57
C GLN A 138 7.61 -3.71 8.27
N ALA A 139 7.91 -2.59 7.62
CA ALA A 139 6.91 -1.61 7.22
C ALA A 139 5.86 -2.22 6.28
N GLN A 140 6.27 -3.10 5.35
CA GLN A 140 5.37 -3.84 4.45
C GLN A 140 4.37 -4.68 5.24
N VAL A 141 4.88 -5.51 6.14
CA VAL A 141 4.03 -6.40 6.93
C VAL A 141 3.07 -5.60 7.82
N VAL A 142 3.54 -4.53 8.48
CA VAL A 142 2.70 -3.66 9.30
C VAL A 142 1.59 -3.03 8.47
N SER A 143 1.92 -2.40 7.35
CA SER A 143 0.92 -1.73 6.51
C SER A 143 -0.13 -2.72 5.99
N LEU A 144 0.27 -3.87 5.45
CA LEU A 144 -0.67 -4.85 4.92
C LEU A 144 -1.51 -5.53 6.01
N ARG A 145 -0.92 -5.83 7.17
CA ARG A 145 -1.61 -6.55 8.24
C ARG A 145 -2.55 -5.68 9.04
N PHE A 146 -2.14 -4.46 9.39
CA PHE A 146 -2.83 -3.62 10.37
C PHE A 146 -3.56 -2.44 9.74
N LEU A 147 -3.08 -1.89 8.63
CA LEU A 147 -3.76 -0.78 7.95
C LEU A 147 -4.71 -1.29 6.86
N GLU A 148 -4.33 -2.36 6.16
CA GLU A 148 -5.12 -2.95 5.08
C GLU A 148 -5.84 -4.25 5.48
N GLU A 149 -5.75 -4.64 6.74
CA GLU A 149 -6.44 -5.80 7.35
C GLU A 149 -6.26 -7.13 6.59
N LYS A 150 -5.14 -7.28 5.87
CA LYS A 150 -4.86 -8.51 5.12
C LYS A 150 -4.51 -9.67 6.06
N SER A 151 -4.98 -10.86 5.76
CA SER A 151 -4.59 -12.09 6.46
C SER A 151 -3.10 -12.39 6.25
N ILE A 152 -2.51 -13.22 7.13
CA ILE A 152 -1.11 -13.65 6.98
C ILE A 152 -0.89 -14.34 5.64
N ALA A 153 -1.84 -15.16 5.19
CA ALA A 153 -1.77 -15.86 3.90
C ALA A 153 -1.76 -14.86 2.72
N GLU A 154 -2.63 -13.85 2.74
CA GLU A 154 -2.66 -12.81 1.70
C GLU A 154 -1.34 -12.01 1.69
N VAL A 155 -0.83 -11.60 2.86
CA VAL A 155 0.44 -10.89 2.96
C VAL A 155 1.56 -11.76 2.39
N ALA A 156 1.62 -13.04 2.74
CA ALA A 156 2.62 -13.97 2.22
C ALA A 156 2.60 -14.03 0.68
N GLN A 157 1.41 -14.08 0.09
CA GLN A 157 1.23 -14.05 -1.37
C GLN A 157 1.65 -12.71 -1.98
N ILE A 158 1.30 -11.57 -1.34
CA ILE A 158 1.63 -10.22 -1.84
C ILE A 158 3.14 -10.00 -1.88
N ILE A 159 3.83 -10.30 -0.79
CA ILE A 159 5.28 -10.03 -0.65
C ILE A 159 6.17 -11.20 -1.11
N GLY A 160 5.59 -12.31 -1.54
CA GLY A 160 6.34 -13.48 -2.04
C GLY A 160 7.14 -14.22 -0.97
N LYS A 161 6.62 -14.28 0.27
CA LYS A 161 7.27 -14.98 1.40
C LYS A 161 6.38 -16.09 1.96
N SER A 162 6.96 -16.99 2.79
CA SER A 162 6.17 -17.97 3.52
C SER A 162 5.39 -17.31 4.67
N GLU A 163 4.27 -17.90 5.08
CA GLU A 163 3.50 -17.43 6.24
C GLU A 163 4.34 -17.41 7.53
N GLY A 164 5.23 -18.37 7.71
CA GLY A 164 6.17 -18.40 8.84
C GLY A 164 7.10 -17.18 8.84
N ALA A 165 7.62 -16.80 7.68
CA ALA A 165 8.44 -15.58 7.54
C ALA A 165 7.63 -14.32 7.81
N VAL A 166 6.37 -14.24 7.35
CA VAL A 166 5.46 -13.12 7.65
C VAL A 166 5.21 -12.99 9.14
N LYS A 167 4.91 -14.10 9.84
CA LYS A 167 4.73 -14.11 11.31
C LYS A 167 5.96 -13.60 12.05
N ALA A 168 7.15 -14.05 11.64
CA ALA A 168 8.41 -13.60 12.24
C ALA A 168 8.69 -12.11 11.97
N LEU A 169 8.39 -11.63 10.76
CA LEU A 169 8.49 -10.21 10.40
C LEU A 169 7.50 -9.37 11.19
N GLN A 170 6.24 -9.80 11.30
CA GLN A 170 5.21 -9.13 12.08
C GLN A 170 5.64 -8.97 13.54
N TYR A 171 6.12 -10.04 14.17
CA TYR A 171 6.59 -9.98 15.55
C TYR A 171 7.72 -8.97 15.75
N ARG A 172 8.74 -9.01 14.89
CA ARG A 172 9.87 -8.06 14.94
C ARG A 172 9.43 -6.63 14.65
N ALA A 173 8.51 -6.45 13.71
CA ALA A 173 7.99 -5.14 13.35
C ALA A 173 7.21 -4.49 14.50
N VAL A 174 6.36 -5.24 15.20
CA VAL A 174 5.59 -4.74 16.35
C VAL A 174 6.53 -4.32 17.49
N ILE A 175 7.58 -5.12 17.78
CA ILE A 175 8.57 -4.74 18.80
C ILE A 175 9.33 -3.48 18.38
N ALA A 176 9.76 -3.38 17.14
CA ALA A 176 10.47 -2.20 16.65
C ALA A 176 9.56 -0.95 16.68
N LEU A 177 8.30 -1.09 16.24
CA LEU A 177 7.33 0.00 16.26
C LEU A 177 7.10 0.52 17.68
N ARG A 178 6.93 -0.39 18.65
CA ARG A 178 6.78 -0.04 20.05
C ARG A 178 7.96 0.78 20.57
N ARG A 179 9.20 0.33 20.33
CA ARG A 179 10.41 1.09 20.73
C ARG A 179 10.45 2.49 20.12
N ILE A 180 10.11 2.59 18.82
CA ILE A 180 10.09 3.88 18.13
C ILE A 180 9.05 4.82 18.73
N MET A 181 7.87 4.30 19.05
CA MET A 181 6.77 5.09 19.62
C MET A 181 6.99 5.46 21.08
N ASP A 182 7.64 4.58 21.86
CA ASP A 182 8.01 4.84 23.26
C ASP A 182 9.24 5.79 23.36
N GLY A 183 9.82 6.25 22.25
CA GLY A 183 10.95 7.16 22.20
C GLY A 183 12.30 6.52 22.51
N GLU A 184 12.39 5.19 22.59
CA GLU A 184 13.63 4.45 22.76
C GLU A 184 14.39 4.39 21.43
N GLN A 185 15.58 5.01 21.38
CA GLN A 185 16.51 4.94 20.23
C GLN A 185 17.29 3.62 20.22
#